data_51fde9cfec46f1754b5e641d43fd46b6
#
_entry.id   51fde9cfec46f1754b5e641d43fd46b6
#
_cell.length_a   1.000
_cell.length_b   1.000
_cell.length_c   1.000
_cell.angle_alpha   90.00
_cell.angle_beta   90.00
_cell.angle_gamma   90.00
#
_symmetry.space_group_name_H-M   'P 1'
#
loop_
_entity.id
_entity.type
_entity.pdbx_description
1 polymer ?
#
loop_
_entity_poly.entity_id
_entity_poly.type
_entity_poly.pdbx_seq_one_letter_code
_entity_poly.pdbx_strand_id
1 'polypeptide(L)'
;MTLTLAVDVGGTKIAVGLVDGDGTLTHRDQRPTPAGDANAVWAVAADLIHQTLRRAGDTVTATGISSAGPVDLAQGTVSPINIAAWQGFPIVERTRRLTGGPVRLGGDGLCMALGEQWRGAGAGAAFLLGMVVSTGIGGGLVLDGAPYDGRTGNAGHVGHVVVEADGAPCTCGGRGCVETVAAGPHLVRWARANGWAAPPGADARQLAEAAASGDPIAVQAYRRGAAGVAMMIAGVAATCDLDRVVIGGGVAKSGSLLFDPLRAALRTYAGLSFLRDLQVLPAALGGDAGLVGAAALARA
;
A
#
# COMPACT_ATOMS: atom_id res chain seq x y z
N MET A 1 10.92 16.23 -23.23
CA MET A 1 10.41 16.05 -21.84
C MET A 1 10.87 14.69 -21.37
N THR A 2 11.64 14.57 -20.29
CA THR A 2 12.10 13.27 -19.80
C THR A 2 10.96 12.54 -19.09
N LEU A 3 10.74 11.27 -19.42
CA LEU A 3 9.72 10.42 -18.83
C LEU A 3 10.36 9.30 -18.00
N THR A 4 9.70 8.90 -16.95
CA THR A 4 10.00 7.70 -16.17
C THR A 4 8.94 6.65 -16.46
N LEU A 5 9.37 5.45 -16.83
CA LEU A 5 8.48 4.30 -16.92
C LEU A 5 8.18 3.79 -15.51
N ALA A 6 6.92 3.67 -15.18
CA ALA A 6 6.46 3.15 -13.91
C ALA A 6 5.72 1.82 -14.13
N VAL A 7 6.06 0.81 -13.34
CA VAL A 7 5.43 -0.53 -13.37
C VAL A 7 4.89 -0.81 -11.98
N ASP A 8 3.63 -1.19 -11.86
CA ASP A 8 3.00 -1.57 -10.60
C ASP A 8 2.41 -2.98 -10.71
N VAL A 9 2.96 -3.92 -9.95
CA VAL A 9 2.60 -5.34 -9.99
C VAL A 9 1.91 -5.74 -8.70
N GLY A 10 0.60 -5.90 -8.80
CA GLY A 10 -0.23 -6.41 -7.71
C GLY A 10 -0.85 -7.77 -8.02
N GLY A 11 -1.39 -8.43 -7.01
CA GLY A 11 -2.04 -9.74 -7.16
C GLY A 11 -3.33 -9.73 -7.99
N THR A 12 -3.93 -8.56 -8.20
CA THR A 12 -5.20 -8.42 -8.92
C THR A 12 -5.02 -7.81 -10.30
N LYS A 13 -4.05 -6.89 -10.43
CA LYS A 13 -3.77 -6.14 -11.65
C LYS A 13 -2.29 -5.85 -11.79
N ILE A 14 -1.84 -5.71 -13.02
CA ILE A 14 -0.54 -5.15 -13.40
C ILE A 14 -0.84 -3.85 -14.15
N ALA A 15 -0.19 -2.76 -13.76
CA ALA A 15 -0.31 -1.47 -14.41
C ALA A 15 1.06 -0.95 -14.85
N VAL A 16 1.10 -0.24 -15.97
CA VAL A 16 2.30 0.43 -16.48
C VAL A 16 1.92 1.84 -16.91
N GLY A 17 2.78 2.81 -16.62
CA GLY A 17 2.51 4.19 -16.95
C GLY A 17 3.76 4.99 -17.26
N LEU A 18 3.56 6.21 -17.76
CA LEU A 18 4.58 7.21 -17.99
C LEU A 18 4.35 8.37 -17.04
N VAL A 19 5.38 8.74 -16.32
CA VAL A 19 5.35 9.85 -15.35
C VAL A 19 6.38 10.89 -15.78
N ASP A 20 5.98 12.14 -15.85
CA ASP A 20 6.86 13.24 -16.22
C ASP A 20 7.74 13.74 -15.05
N GLY A 21 8.55 14.77 -15.33
CA GLY A 21 9.44 15.38 -14.35
C GLY A 21 8.74 15.98 -13.14
N ASP A 22 7.50 16.36 -13.28
CA ASP A 22 6.67 16.96 -12.23
C ASP A 22 5.83 15.94 -11.47
N GLY A 23 5.93 14.63 -11.81
CA GLY A 23 5.18 13.56 -11.19
C GLY A 23 3.76 13.38 -11.73
N THR A 24 3.45 13.98 -12.86
CA THR A 24 2.16 13.78 -13.53
C THR A 24 2.16 12.48 -14.30
N LEU A 25 1.16 11.64 -14.05
CA LEU A 25 0.93 10.42 -14.82
C LEU A 25 0.33 10.77 -16.17
N THR A 26 1.16 10.79 -17.23
CA THR A 26 0.77 11.22 -18.58
C THR A 26 0.16 10.10 -19.43
N HIS A 27 0.46 8.85 -19.07
CA HIS A 27 -0.12 7.67 -19.69
C HIS A 27 -0.25 6.56 -18.65
N ARG A 28 -1.33 5.76 -18.76
CA ARG A 28 -1.56 4.58 -17.95
C ARG A 28 -2.26 3.50 -18.76
N ASP A 29 -1.76 2.29 -18.64
CA ASP A 29 -2.42 1.08 -19.12
C ASP A 29 -2.40 0.01 -18.03
N GLN A 30 -3.39 -0.89 -18.01
CA GLN A 30 -3.46 -1.95 -16.99
C GLN A 30 -4.18 -3.19 -17.52
N ARG A 31 -3.82 -4.36 -16.96
CA ARG A 31 -4.51 -5.63 -17.20
C ARG A 31 -4.67 -6.41 -15.89
N PRO A 32 -5.65 -7.31 -15.80
CA PRO A 32 -5.73 -8.27 -14.69
C PRO A 32 -4.45 -9.09 -14.59
N THR A 33 -4.02 -9.37 -13.37
CA THR A 33 -2.94 -10.34 -13.12
C THR A 33 -3.48 -11.73 -13.46
N PRO A 34 -2.90 -12.44 -14.44
CA PRO A 34 -3.45 -13.73 -14.83
C PRO A 34 -3.16 -14.80 -13.78
N ALA A 35 -4.06 -15.75 -13.65
CA ALA A 35 -3.74 -17.02 -13.03
C ALA A 35 -2.84 -17.82 -14.00
N GLY A 36 -1.85 -18.53 -13.46
CA GLY A 36 -0.95 -19.34 -14.28
C GLY A 36 0.48 -19.40 -13.74
N ASP A 37 1.39 -19.78 -14.61
CA ASP A 37 2.81 -19.85 -14.28
C ASP A 37 3.49 -18.47 -14.28
N ALA A 38 4.74 -18.44 -13.83
CA ALA A 38 5.51 -17.20 -13.71
C ALA A 38 5.70 -16.47 -15.06
N ASN A 39 5.78 -17.21 -16.16
CA ASN A 39 5.95 -16.62 -17.48
C ASN A 39 4.66 -16.03 -18.02
N ALA A 40 3.49 -16.61 -17.70
CA ALA A 40 2.19 -16.04 -18.05
C ALA A 40 1.98 -14.67 -17.38
N VAL A 41 2.30 -14.55 -16.09
CA VAL A 41 2.24 -13.27 -15.38
C VAL A 41 3.23 -12.27 -15.98
N TRP A 42 4.47 -12.70 -16.25
CA TRP A 42 5.49 -11.85 -16.86
C TRP A 42 5.12 -11.38 -18.25
N ALA A 43 4.52 -12.23 -19.07
CA ALA A 43 4.12 -11.88 -20.44
C ALA A 43 3.17 -10.69 -20.47
N VAL A 44 2.23 -10.61 -19.52
CA VAL A 44 1.32 -9.45 -19.38
C VAL A 44 2.10 -8.18 -19.03
N ALA A 45 3.03 -8.26 -18.07
CA ALA A 45 3.85 -7.12 -17.69
C ALA A 45 4.74 -6.66 -18.87
N ALA A 46 5.41 -7.59 -19.54
CA ALA A 46 6.29 -7.32 -20.68
C ALA A 46 5.55 -6.67 -21.84
N ASP A 47 4.34 -7.15 -22.16
CA ASP A 47 3.54 -6.59 -23.25
C ASP A 47 3.07 -5.17 -22.92
N LEU A 48 2.63 -4.90 -21.68
CA LEU A 48 2.31 -3.55 -21.23
C LEU A 48 3.53 -2.61 -21.28
N ILE A 49 4.70 -3.08 -20.84
CA ILE A 49 5.95 -2.32 -20.92
C ILE A 49 6.27 -1.98 -22.38
N HIS A 50 6.26 -2.96 -23.28
CA HIS A 50 6.52 -2.73 -24.71
C HIS A 50 5.53 -1.73 -25.32
N GLN A 51 4.24 -1.86 -25.04
CA GLN A 51 3.23 -0.94 -25.56
C GLN A 51 3.46 0.49 -25.05
N THR A 52 3.79 0.64 -23.78
CA THR A 52 4.05 1.95 -23.18
C THR A 52 5.34 2.58 -23.72
N LEU A 53 6.42 1.80 -23.90
CA LEU A 53 7.67 2.28 -24.51
C LEU A 53 7.47 2.77 -25.94
N ARG A 54 6.69 2.05 -26.75
CA ARG A 54 6.37 2.51 -28.13
C ARG A 54 5.63 3.86 -28.16
N ARG A 55 4.85 4.17 -27.12
CA ARG A 55 4.18 5.48 -27.00
C ARG A 55 5.13 6.59 -26.56
N ALA A 56 6.08 6.24 -25.67
CA ALA A 56 7.03 7.20 -25.12
C ALA A 56 8.11 7.62 -26.16
N GLY A 57 8.39 6.80 -27.14
CA GLY A 57 9.58 6.95 -27.99
C GLY A 57 10.87 6.85 -27.16
N ASP A 58 11.90 7.62 -27.52
CA ASP A 58 13.23 7.57 -26.87
C ASP A 58 13.35 8.46 -25.62
N THR A 59 12.23 8.87 -25.02
CA THR A 59 12.23 9.84 -23.91
C THR A 59 12.29 9.22 -22.52
N VAL A 60 12.21 7.90 -22.40
CA VAL A 60 12.29 7.18 -21.11
C VAL A 60 13.73 7.09 -20.64
N THR A 61 14.03 7.64 -19.46
CA THR A 61 15.40 7.70 -18.91
C THR A 61 15.64 6.74 -17.74
N ALA A 62 14.57 6.31 -17.07
CA ALA A 62 14.64 5.37 -15.94
C ALA A 62 13.34 4.59 -15.81
N THR A 63 13.39 3.47 -15.08
CA THR A 63 12.23 2.64 -14.79
C THR A 63 12.12 2.38 -13.29
N GLY A 64 10.94 2.64 -12.73
CA GLY A 64 10.60 2.27 -11.37
C GLY A 64 9.60 1.12 -11.33
N ILE A 65 9.80 0.20 -10.39
CA ILE A 65 8.91 -0.94 -10.15
C ILE A 65 8.35 -0.85 -8.74
N SER A 66 7.04 -0.83 -8.65
CA SER A 66 6.25 -1.09 -7.45
C SER A 66 5.80 -2.55 -7.49
N SER A 67 6.04 -3.32 -6.46
CA SER A 67 5.58 -4.71 -6.39
C SER A 67 5.07 -5.06 -5.01
N ALA A 68 3.99 -5.85 -4.99
CA ALA A 68 3.64 -6.55 -3.77
C ALA A 68 4.84 -7.38 -3.28
N GLY A 69 5.04 -7.43 -1.98
CA GLY A 69 6.19 -8.05 -1.35
C GLY A 69 5.96 -9.50 -0.87
N PRO A 70 6.99 -10.09 -0.27
CA PRO A 70 8.29 -9.47 0.03
C PRO A 70 9.17 -9.26 -1.20
N VAL A 71 10.05 -8.24 -1.10
CA VAL A 71 11.06 -7.92 -2.11
C VAL A 71 12.46 -8.27 -1.60
N ASP A 72 13.39 -8.59 -2.49
CA ASP A 72 14.82 -8.71 -2.22
C ASP A 72 15.57 -7.72 -3.13
N LEU A 73 15.94 -6.58 -2.55
CA LEU A 73 16.61 -5.50 -3.30
C LEU A 73 18.02 -5.89 -3.74
N ALA A 74 18.72 -6.73 -2.96
CA ALA A 74 20.08 -7.16 -3.28
C ALA A 74 20.09 -8.06 -4.52
N GLN A 75 19.10 -8.94 -4.66
CA GLN A 75 18.92 -9.83 -5.79
C GLN A 75 18.07 -9.23 -6.92
N GLY A 76 17.35 -8.14 -6.66
CA GLY A 76 16.38 -7.57 -7.60
C GLY A 76 15.20 -8.49 -7.88
N THR A 77 14.77 -9.28 -6.88
CA THR A 77 13.73 -10.30 -7.01
C THR A 77 12.53 -10.00 -6.12
N VAL A 78 11.40 -10.64 -6.44
CA VAL A 78 10.15 -10.52 -5.68
C VAL A 78 9.53 -11.90 -5.44
N SER A 79 8.85 -12.04 -4.28
CA SER A 79 8.09 -13.24 -3.90
C SER A 79 6.69 -12.86 -3.38
N PRO A 80 5.83 -12.24 -4.19
CA PRO A 80 4.55 -11.72 -3.74
C PRO A 80 3.65 -12.83 -3.21
N ILE A 81 3.11 -12.66 -2.00
CA ILE A 81 2.21 -13.66 -1.37
C ILE A 81 0.97 -13.92 -2.25
N ASN A 82 0.49 -12.90 -2.95
CA ASN A 82 -0.70 -12.94 -3.80
C ASN A 82 -0.42 -13.30 -5.28
N ILE A 83 0.83 -13.62 -5.62
CA ILE A 83 1.25 -14.18 -6.94
C ILE A 83 2.12 -15.40 -6.66
N ALA A 84 1.50 -16.50 -6.29
CA ALA A 84 2.21 -17.71 -5.84
C ALA A 84 3.22 -18.28 -6.85
N ALA A 85 3.02 -17.99 -8.14
CA ALA A 85 3.94 -18.39 -9.23
C ALA A 85 5.29 -17.62 -9.18
N TRP A 86 5.37 -16.48 -8.47
CA TRP A 86 6.58 -15.69 -8.37
C TRP A 86 7.29 -15.93 -7.03
N GLN A 87 8.26 -16.82 -7.03
CA GLN A 87 9.14 -17.09 -5.90
C GLN A 87 10.58 -16.77 -6.32
N GLY A 88 11.17 -15.72 -5.76
CA GLY A 88 12.47 -15.21 -6.18
C GLY A 88 12.48 -14.75 -7.64
N PHE A 89 11.37 -14.21 -8.15
CA PHE A 89 11.23 -13.84 -9.56
C PHE A 89 12.13 -12.65 -9.91
N PRO A 90 13.02 -12.74 -10.91
CA PRO A 90 14.06 -11.74 -11.21
C PRO A 90 13.49 -10.54 -11.99
N ILE A 91 12.57 -9.81 -11.38
CA ILE A 91 11.79 -8.74 -12.03
C ILE A 91 12.68 -7.59 -12.53
N VAL A 92 13.71 -7.20 -11.74
CA VAL A 92 14.62 -6.11 -12.11
C VAL A 92 15.43 -6.47 -13.35
N GLU A 93 16.00 -7.67 -13.39
CA GLU A 93 16.78 -8.12 -14.55
C GLU A 93 15.92 -8.21 -15.79
N ARG A 94 14.74 -8.84 -15.69
CA ARG A 94 13.82 -8.99 -16.83
C ARG A 94 13.35 -7.63 -17.36
N THR A 95 13.02 -6.69 -16.46
CA THR A 95 12.62 -5.33 -16.85
C THR A 95 13.77 -4.58 -17.52
N ARG A 96 14.98 -4.66 -16.95
CA ARG A 96 16.18 -4.02 -17.53
C ARG A 96 16.47 -4.48 -18.96
N ARG A 97 16.26 -5.76 -19.26
CA ARG A 97 16.42 -6.30 -20.63
C ARG A 97 15.44 -5.68 -21.62
N LEU A 98 14.25 -5.28 -21.18
CA LEU A 98 13.25 -4.64 -22.04
C LEU A 98 13.49 -3.12 -22.20
N THR A 99 13.92 -2.46 -21.14
CA THR A 99 14.00 -0.99 -21.11
C THR A 99 15.38 -0.44 -21.45
N GLY A 100 16.43 -1.25 -21.30
CA GLY A 100 17.82 -0.88 -21.59
C GLY A 100 18.44 0.13 -20.61
N GLY A 101 17.67 0.66 -19.64
CA GLY A 101 18.08 1.70 -18.71
C GLY A 101 18.14 1.24 -17.24
N PRO A 102 18.40 2.19 -16.32
CA PRO A 102 18.39 1.92 -14.88
C PRO A 102 16.99 1.51 -14.42
N VAL A 103 16.93 0.51 -13.53
CA VAL A 103 15.70 -0.01 -12.94
C VAL A 103 15.83 -0.01 -11.43
N ARG A 104 14.84 0.56 -10.74
CA ARG A 104 14.71 0.53 -9.27
C ARG A 104 13.46 -0.25 -8.88
N LEU A 105 13.58 -1.03 -7.81
CA LEU A 105 12.49 -1.85 -7.26
C LEU A 105 12.15 -1.36 -5.85
N GLY A 106 10.88 -1.24 -5.55
CA GLY A 106 10.36 -1.01 -4.20
C GLY A 106 9.10 -1.82 -3.92
N GLY A 107 8.79 -2.03 -2.65
CA GLY A 107 7.51 -2.58 -2.22
C GLY A 107 6.35 -1.64 -2.56
N ASP A 108 5.17 -2.20 -2.80
CA ASP A 108 3.94 -1.46 -3.14
C ASP A 108 3.56 -0.40 -2.08
N GLY A 109 3.74 -0.74 -0.80
CA GLY A 109 3.52 0.20 0.30
C GLY A 109 4.50 1.38 0.29
N LEU A 110 5.79 1.15 -0.01
CA LEU A 110 6.78 2.21 -0.14
C LEU A 110 6.48 3.10 -1.35
N CYS A 111 6.16 2.50 -2.49
CA CYS A 111 5.79 3.27 -3.68
C CYS A 111 4.51 4.09 -3.45
N MET A 112 3.51 3.54 -2.75
CA MET A 112 2.33 4.32 -2.34
C MET A 112 2.72 5.54 -1.48
N ALA A 113 3.61 5.36 -0.50
CA ALA A 113 4.08 6.46 0.34
C ALA A 113 4.81 7.54 -0.46
N LEU A 114 5.72 7.15 -1.35
CA LEU A 114 6.45 8.06 -2.24
C LEU A 114 5.53 8.81 -3.20
N GLY A 115 4.55 8.13 -3.77
CA GLY A 115 3.57 8.77 -4.66
C GLY A 115 2.77 9.84 -3.93
N GLU A 116 2.24 9.51 -2.76
CA GLU A 116 1.49 10.45 -1.92
C GLU A 116 2.37 11.59 -1.39
N GLN A 117 3.65 11.32 -1.08
CA GLN A 117 4.60 12.38 -0.72
C GLN A 117 4.88 13.33 -1.87
N TRP A 118 5.03 12.81 -3.08
CA TRP A 118 5.37 13.64 -4.24
C TRP A 118 4.19 14.46 -4.74
N ARG A 119 3.01 13.82 -4.90
CA ARG A 119 1.86 14.44 -5.60
C ARG A 119 0.53 14.33 -4.86
N GLY A 120 0.50 13.74 -3.68
CA GLY A 120 -0.74 13.47 -2.96
C GLY A 120 -0.83 14.16 -1.60
N ALA A 121 -1.56 13.53 -0.69
CA ALA A 121 -1.83 14.05 0.65
C ALA A 121 -0.58 14.11 1.56
N GLY A 122 0.49 13.43 1.18
CA GLY A 122 1.78 13.44 1.86
C GLY A 122 2.71 14.59 1.44
N ALA A 123 2.30 15.45 0.50
CA ALA A 123 3.15 16.51 -0.03
C ALA A 123 3.68 17.44 1.08
N GLY A 124 5.00 17.64 1.09
CA GLY A 124 5.69 18.48 2.10
C GLY A 124 6.02 17.77 3.41
N ALA A 125 5.63 16.51 3.60
CA ALA A 125 6.02 15.73 4.77
C ALA A 125 7.45 15.19 4.59
N ALA A 126 8.29 15.36 5.61
CA ALA A 126 9.63 14.78 5.66
C ALA A 126 9.62 13.38 6.32
N PHE A 127 8.75 13.15 7.30
CA PHE A 127 8.63 11.89 8.02
C PHE A 127 7.21 11.34 7.86
N LEU A 128 7.03 10.49 6.85
CA LEU A 128 5.72 10.01 6.40
C LEU A 128 5.59 8.49 6.52
N LEU A 129 4.47 8.03 7.04
CA LEU A 129 3.96 6.68 6.81
C LEU A 129 2.85 6.74 5.76
N GLY A 130 3.09 6.15 4.58
CA GLY A 130 2.01 5.82 3.64
C GLY A 130 1.54 4.40 3.88
N MET A 131 0.22 4.18 3.96
CA MET A 131 -0.32 2.84 4.21
C MET A 131 -1.62 2.56 3.48
N VAL A 132 -1.89 1.31 3.25
CA VAL A 132 -3.12 0.81 2.64
C VAL A 132 -3.86 -0.06 3.64
N VAL A 133 -5.15 0.22 3.85
CA VAL A 133 -6.08 -0.63 4.60
C VAL A 133 -7.15 -1.13 3.63
N SER A 134 -7.08 -2.42 3.28
CA SER A 134 -7.92 -3.03 2.24
C SER A 134 -8.19 -4.51 2.56
N THR A 135 -7.94 -5.44 1.65
CA THR A 135 -7.97 -6.90 1.89
C THR A 135 -6.91 -7.30 2.92
N GLY A 136 -5.76 -6.64 2.90
CA GLY A 136 -4.71 -6.68 3.92
C GLY A 136 -4.34 -5.27 4.36
N ILE A 137 -3.29 -5.17 5.17
CA ILE A 137 -2.69 -3.90 5.60
C ILE A 137 -1.20 -3.93 5.27
N GLY A 138 -0.76 -2.95 4.50
CA GLY A 138 0.65 -2.72 4.19
C GLY A 138 0.99 -1.24 4.28
N GLY A 139 2.27 -0.91 4.24
CA GLY A 139 2.72 0.47 4.23
C GLY A 139 4.19 0.61 3.83
N GLY A 140 4.65 1.85 3.78
CA GLY A 140 6.01 2.22 3.52
C GLY A 140 6.37 3.51 4.23
N LEU A 141 7.63 3.69 4.51
CA LEU A 141 8.15 4.83 5.25
C LEU A 141 8.98 5.73 4.33
N VAL A 142 8.76 7.02 4.47
CA VAL A 142 9.65 8.05 3.96
C VAL A 142 10.20 8.77 5.18
N LEU A 143 11.51 8.77 5.35
CA LEU A 143 12.19 9.38 6.49
C LEU A 143 13.20 10.39 5.99
N ASP A 144 13.16 11.61 6.51
CA ASP A 144 13.95 12.74 6.05
C ASP A 144 13.79 13.01 4.53
N GLY A 145 12.56 12.87 4.05
CA GLY A 145 12.21 13.07 2.65
C GLY A 145 12.66 11.96 1.68
N ALA A 146 13.35 10.92 2.17
CA ALA A 146 13.91 9.84 1.37
C ALA A 146 13.17 8.50 1.62
N PRO A 147 13.10 7.59 0.63
CA PRO A 147 12.55 6.26 0.84
C PRO A 147 13.35 5.50 1.91
N TYR A 148 12.64 4.85 2.82
CA TYR A 148 13.27 4.01 3.84
C TYR A 148 13.00 2.54 3.57
N ASP A 149 13.94 1.88 2.91
CA ASP A 149 13.85 0.48 2.51
C ASP A 149 14.06 -0.49 3.69
N GLY A 150 14.77 -0.04 4.75
CA GLY A 150 15.28 -0.93 5.78
C GLY A 150 16.42 -1.82 5.24
N ARG A 151 16.78 -2.85 6.02
CA ARG A 151 17.92 -3.71 5.70
C ARG A 151 17.72 -4.60 4.45
N THR A 152 16.49 -5.00 4.17
CA THR A 152 16.17 -6.00 3.14
C THR A 152 15.25 -5.49 2.03
N GLY A 153 14.76 -4.25 2.13
CA GLY A 153 13.74 -3.69 1.24
C GLY A 153 12.31 -3.84 1.75
N ASN A 154 12.13 -4.33 3.00
CA ASN A 154 10.81 -4.67 3.53
C ASN A 154 10.40 -3.82 4.76
N ALA A 155 11.00 -2.65 4.97
CA ALA A 155 10.54 -1.72 6.00
C ALA A 155 9.12 -1.23 5.69
N GLY A 156 8.34 -0.98 6.73
CA GLY A 156 6.96 -0.49 6.56
C GLY A 156 5.88 -1.58 6.48
N HIS A 157 6.19 -2.85 6.73
CA HIS A 157 5.19 -3.92 6.86
C HIS A 157 4.33 -3.75 8.12
N VAL A 158 3.72 -2.56 8.26
CA VAL A 158 2.98 -2.11 9.46
C VAL A 158 1.75 -2.95 9.76
N GLY A 159 1.22 -3.66 8.76
CA GLY A 159 0.10 -4.60 8.95
C GLY A 159 0.40 -5.73 9.94
N HIS A 160 1.68 -6.01 10.18
CA HIS A 160 2.13 -7.07 11.09
C HIS A 160 2.62 -6.55 12.44
N VAL A 161 2.43 -5.26 12.74
CA VAL A 161 2.58 -4.72 14.10
C VAL A 161 1.52 -5.33 14.99
N VAL A 162 1.93 -5.88 16.14
CA VAL A 162 1.03 -6.50 17.10
C VAL A 162 0.30 -5.42 17.89
N VAL A 163 -1.04 -5.47 17.85
CA VAL A 163 -1.93 -4.56 18.59
C VAL A 163 -2.83 -5.29 19.60
N GLU A 164 -2.89 -6.61 19.51
CA GLU A 164 -3.58 -7.48 20.46
C GLU A 164 -2.64 -8.64 20.84
N ALA A 165 -2.07 -8.62 22.06
CA ALA A 165 -1.08 -9.63 22.48
C ALA A 165 -1.61 -11.08 22.35
N ASP A 166 -2.86 -11.30 22.78
CA ASP A 166 -3.57 -12.58 22.69
C ASP A 166 -4.52 -12.67 21.49
N GLY A 167 -4.28 -11.83 20.47
CA GLY A 167 -5.13 -11.71 19.29
C GLY A 167 -5.10 -12.94 18.37
N ALA A 168 -5.89 -12.88 17.29
CA ALA A 168 -6.03 -13.97 16.33
C ALA A 168 -4.71 -14.31 15.62
N PRO A 169 -4.52 -15.58 15.22
CA PRO A 169 -3.41 -15.96 14.34
C PRO A 169 -3.41 -15.15 13.04
N CYS A 170 -2.22 -14.74 12.60
CA CYS A 170 -2.01 -14.02 11.34
C CYS A 170 -1.36 -14.95 10.31
N THR A 171 -1.64 -14.73 9.04
CA THR A 171 -1.03 -15.47 7.92
C THR A 171 0.48 -15.31 7.82
N CYS A 172 1.06 -14.27 8.46
CA CYS A 172 2.51 -14.10 8.57
C CYS A 172 3.21 -15.09 9.52
N GLY A 173 2.45 -15.94 10.21
CA GLY A 173 2.95 -16.88 11.24
C GLY A 173 2.93 -16.31 12.67
N GLY A 174 2.71 -15.00 12.84
CA GLY A 174 2.53 -14.33 14.13
C GLY A 174 1.07 -14.33 14.59
N ARG A 175 0.76 -13.51 15.62
CA ARG A 175 -0.61 -13.30 16.11
C ARG A 175 -0.83 -11.86 16.55
N GLY A 176 -2.09 -11.44 16.56
CA GLY A 176 -2.50 -10.13 17.05
C GLY A 176 -2.07 -8.95 16.19
N CYS A 177 -1.66 -9.22 14.96
CA CYS A 177 -1.29 -8.20 13.99
C CYS A 177 -2.47 -7.26 13.71
N VAL A 178 -2.22 -5.97 13.49
CA VAL A 178 -3.28 -5.00 13.15
C VAL A 178 -4.09 -5.44 11.94
N GLU A 179 -3.51 -6.17 11.01
CA GLU A 179 -4.20 -6.74 9.85
C GLU A 179 -5.35 -7.64 10.28
N THR A 180 -5.15 -8.49 11.31
CA THR A 180 -6.21 -9.38 11.84
C THR A 180 -7.35 -8.65 12.56
N VAL A 181 -7.16 -7.35 12.81
CA VAL A 181 -8.11 -6.48 13.51
C VAL A 181 -8.85 -5.56 12.56
N ALA A 182 -8.15 -4.99 11.56
CA ALA A 182 -8.64 -3.85 10.78
C ALA A 182 -8.71 -4.08 9.27
N ALA A 183 -8.14 -5.14 8.71
CA ALA A 183 -8.33 -5.44 7.30
C ALA A 183 -9.78 -5.82 6.99
N GLY A 184 -10.26 -5.49 5.80
CA GLY A 184 -11.67 -5.63 5.42
C GLY A 184 -12.29 -7.01 5.73
N PRO A 185 -11.67 -8.14 5.31
CA PRO A 185 -12.17 -9.47 5.62
C PRO A 185 -12.24 -9.77 7.13
N HIS A 186 -11.32 -9.19 7.91
CA HIS A 186 -11.30 -9.38 9.36
C HIS A 186 -12.36 -8.54 10.07
N LEU A 187 -12.65 -7.31 9.59
CA LEU A 187 -13.79 -6.51 10.05
C LEU A 187 -15.11 -7.28 9.85
N VAL A 188 -15.32 -7.82 8.66
CA VAL A 188 -16.50 -8.62 8.31
C VAL A 188 -16.60 -9.87 9.18
N ARG A 189 -15.51 -10.60 9.36
CA ARG A 189 -15.46 -11.80 10.21
C ARG A 189 -15.86 -11.48 11.65
N TRP A 190 -15.27 -10.41 12.20
CA TRP A 190 -15.59 -9.97 13.55
C TRP A 190 -17.06 -9.57 13.69
N ALA A 191 -17.59 -8.78 12.76
CA ALA A 191 -18.97 -8.34 12.77
C ALA A 191 -19.94 -9.55 12.74
N ARG A 192 -19.69 -10.54 11.87
CA ARG A 192 -20.49 -11.77 11.81
C ARG A 192 -20.45 -12.57 13.11
N ALA A 193 -19.26 -12.71 13.71
CA ALA A 193 -19.10 -13.40 14.97
C ALA A 193 -19.82 -12.70 16.14
N ASN A 194 -20.13 -11.41 15.99
CA ASN A 194 -20.84 -10.60 16.98
C ASN A 194 -22.32 -10.33 16.59
N GLY A 195 -22.87 -11.05 15.61
CA GLY A 195 -24.30 -11.06 15.30
C GLY A 195 -24.72 -10.13 14.16
N TRP A 196 -23.79 -9.60 13.35
CA TRP A 196 -24.18 -8.89 12.14
C TRP A 196 -24.86 -9.84 11.15
N ALA A 197 -26.14 -9.57 10.87
CA ALA A 197 -26.99 -10.37 9.97
C ALA A 197 -26.70 -10.03 8.49
N ALA A 198 -25.48 -10.35 8.04
CA ALA A 198 -25.07 -10.09 6.66
C ALA A 198 -25.54 -11.18 5.69
N PRO A 199 -25.83 -10.85 4.42
CA PRO A 199 -26.06 -11.83 3.39
C PRO A 199 -24.80 -12.70 3.16
N PRO A 200 -24.99 -13.94 2.65
CA PRO A 200 -23.85 -14.76 2.24
C PRO A 200 -22.93 -14.00 1.27
N GLY A 201 -21.61 -14.11 1.48
CA GLY A 201 -20.63 -13.45 0.62
C GLY A 201 -20.44 -11.93 0.85
N ALA A 202 -21.13 -11.32 1.82
CA ALA A 202 -20.95 -9.90 2.14
C ALA A 202 -19.48 -9.56 2.45
N ASP A 203 -19.02 -8.48 1.88
CA ASP A 203 -17.66 -7.94 2.00
C ASP A 203 -17.61 -6.69 2.88
N ALA A 204 -16.42 -6.04 2.95
CA ALA A 204 -16.22 -4.84 3.75
C ALA A 204 -17.00 -3.63 3.23
N ARG A 205 -17.41 -3.61 1.96
CA ARG A 205 -18.26 -2.53 1.41
C ARG A 205 -19.67 -2.62 1.97
N GLN A 206 -20.27 -3.82 1.96
CA GLN A 206 -21.61 -4.01 2.56
C GLN A 206 -21.57 -3.76 4.08
N LEU A 207 -20.46 -4.09 4.75
CA LEU A 207 -20.28 -3.73 6.17
C LEU A 207 -20.25 -2.21 6.36
N ALA A 208 -19.59 -1.46 5.45
CA ALA A 208 -19.58 0.00 5.49
C ALA A 208 -20.97 0.59 5.26
N GLU A 209 -21.73 0.05 4.31
CA GLU A 209 -23.11 0.44 4.02
C GLU A 209 -24.00 0.20 5.24
N ALA A 210 -23.88 -0.95 5.90
CA ALA A 210 -24.61 -1.26 7.14
C ALA A 210 -24.23 -0.28 8.28
N ALA A 211 -22.94 0.00 8.46
CA ALA A 211 -22.48 0.97 9.45
C ALA A 211 -23.00 2.39 9.17
N ALA A 212 -22.99 2.82 7.92
CA ALA A 212 -23.55 4.11 7.49
C ALA A 212 -25.07 4.19 7.71
N SER A 213 -25.78 3.05 7.64
CA SER A 213 -27.21 2.94 7.95
C SER A 213 -27.50 2.80 9.44
N GLY A 214 -26.47 2.82 10.29
CA GLY A 214 -26.60 2.82 11.76
C GLY A 214 -26.65 1.42 12.39
N ASP A 215 -26.30 0.34 11.67
CA ASP A 215 -26.17 -0.98 12.29
C ASP A 215 -25.11 -0.94 13.40
N PRO A 216 -25.50 -1.22 14.68
CA PRO A 216 -24.61 -1.02 15.81
C PRO A 216 -23.39 -1.95 15.80
N ILE A 217 -23.53 -3.16 15.25
CA ILE A 217 -22.43 -4.14 15.18
C ILE A 217 -21.43 -3.75 14.09
N ALA A 218 -21.94 -3.29 12.94
CA ALA A 218 -21.09 -2.78 11.87
C ALA A 218 -20.31 -1.52 12.31
N VAL A 219 -20.95 -0.59 13.00
CA VAL A 219 -20.29 0.59 13.61
C VAL A 219 -19.22 0.16 14.62
N GLN A 220 -19.52 -0.85 15.46
CA GLN A 220 -18.56 -1.34 16.45
C GLN A 220 -17.37 -2.03 15.79
N ALA A 221 -17.57 -2.76 14.69
CA ALA A 221 -16.48 -3.35 13.91
C ALA A 221 -15.51 -2.28 13.38
N TYR A 222 -16.04 -1.19 12.81
CA TYR A 222 -15.22 -0.06 12.36
C TYR A 222 -14.49 0.64 13.52
N ARG A 223 -15.14 0.86 14.66
CA ARG A 223 -14.50 1.45 15.86
C ARG A 223 -13.35 0.58 16.36
N ARG A 224 -13.55 -0.74 16.43
CA ARG A 224 -12.48 -1.68 16.82
C ARG A 224 -11.31 -1.65 15.84
N GLY A 225 -11.58 -1.72 14.53
CA GLY A 225 -10.57 -1.63 13.48
C GLY A 225 -9.80 -0.32 13.54
N ALA A 226 -10.50 0.79 13.68
CA ALA A 226 -9.91 2.12 13.81
C ALA A 226 -9.02 2.26 15.05
N ALA A 227 -9.42 1.68 16.19
CA ALA A 227 -8.61 1.66 17.41
C ALA A 227 -7.31 0.85 17.20
N GLY A 228 -7.38 -0.31 16.54
CA GLY A 228 -6.20 -1.10 16.19
C GLY A 228 -5.24 -0.34 15.29
N VAL A 229 -5.75 0.33 14.25
CA VAL A 229 -4.93 1.19 13.37
C VAL A 229 -4.31 2.34 14.15
N ALA A 230 -5.05 2.98 15.06
CA ALA A 230 -4.52 4.06 15.89
C ALA A 230 -3.40 3.62 16.83
N MET A 231 -3.51 2.43 17.45
CA MET A 231 -2.44 1.83 18.27
C MET A 231 -1.17 1.59 17.45
N MET A 232 -1.32 1.02 16.27
CA MET A 232 -0.20 0.78 15.36
C MET A 232 0.45 2.11 14.95
N ILE A 233 -0.35 3.10 14.52
CA ILE A 233 0.15 4.42 14.13
C ILE A 233 0.89 5.09 15.29
N ALA A 234 0.35 5.06 16.51
CA ALA A 234 0.99 5.65 17.67
C ALA A 234 2.36 5.02 17.97
N GLY A 235 2.47 3.68 17.84
CA GLY A 235 3.74 2.97 18.02
C GLY A 235 4.78 3.30 16.93
N VAL A 236 4.36 3.30 15.67
CA VAL A 236 5.27 3.64 14.54
C VAL A 236 5.67 5.12 14.59
N ALA A 237 4.71 6.02 14.86
CA ALA A 237 4.98 7.45 14.96
C ALA A 237 5.93 7.77 16.13
N ALA A 238 5.78 7.12 17.27
CA ALA A 238 6.70 7.29 18.40
C ALA A 238 8.11 6.77 18.11
N THR A 239 8.24 5.76 17.23
CA THR A 239 9.53 5.15 16.88
C THR A 239 10.27 5.93 15.78
N CYS A 240 9.53 6.46 14.80
CA CYS A 240 10.07 7.10 13.60
C CYS A 240 9.90 8.64 13.61
N ASP A 241 9.33 9.21 14.68
CA ASP A 241 9.06 10.66 14.81
C ASP A 241 8.29 11.22 13.60
N LEU A 242 7.16 10.56 13.27
CA LEU A 242 6.39 10.89 12.08
C LEU A 242 5.64 12.22 12.22
N ASP A 243 5.63 13.00 11.16
CA ASP A 243 4.78 14.21 11.03
C ASP A 243 3.44 13.90 10.34
N ARG A 244 3.37 12.86 9.50
CA ARG A 244 2.17 12.55 8.72
C ARG A 244 1.95 11.06 8.48
N VAL A 245 0.68 10.67 8.44
CA VAL A 245 0.23 9.35 8.00
C VAL A 245 -0.80 9.53 6.89
N VAL A 246 -0.61 8.86 5.75
CA VAL A 246 -1.56 8.86 4.64
C VAL A 246 -2.12 7.46 4.47
N ILE A 247 -3.46 7.33 4.51
CA ILE A 247 -4.14 6.03 4.48
C ILE A 247 -5.00 5.90 3.23
N GLY A 248 -4.65 4.94 2.40
CA GLY A 248 -5.43 4.53 1.22
C GLY A 248 -6.09 3.16 1.40
N GLY A 249 -6.64 2.64 0.32
CA GLY A 249 -7.24 1.31 0.27
C GLY A 249 -8.75 1.28 0.41
N GLY A 250 -9.32 0.09 0.22
CA GLY A 250 -10.78 -0.10 0.16
C GLY A 250 -11.49 0.25 1.45
N VAL A 251 -10.90 -0.07 2.61
CA VAL A 251 -11.49 0.26 3.93
C VAL A 251 -11.39 1.76 4.19
N ALA A 252 -10.30 2.42 3.76
CA ALA A 252 -10.17 3.88 3.92
C ALA A 252 -11.23 4.67 3.13
N LYS A 253 -11.77 4.11 2.05
CA LYS A 253 -12.87 4.71 1.27
C LYS A 253 -14.18 4.82 2.06
N SER A 254 -14.32 4.16 3.21
CA SER A 254 -15.47 4.36 4.12
C SER A 254 -15.47 5.74 4.80
N GLY A 255 -14.43 6.56 4.59
CA GLY A 255 -14.38 7.95 5.04
C GLY A 255 -14.49 8.09 6.55
N SER A 256 -15.45 8.89 7.01
CA SER A 256 -15.65 9.19 8.44
C SER A 256 -15.84 7.95 9.32
N LEU A 257 -16.37 6.85 8.77
CA LEU A 257 -16.53 5.60 9.52
C LEU A 257 -15.19 5.05 10.03
N LEU A 258 -14.11 5.24 9.27
CA LEU A 258 -12.76 4.88 9.71
C LEU A 258 -12.04 6.05 10.38
N PHE A 259 -12.00 7.22 9.72
CA PHE A 259 -11.10 8.32 10.13
C PHE A 259 -11.53 9.00 11.43
N ASP A 260 -12.83 9.15 11.71
CA ASP A 260 -13.27 9.83 12.93
C ASP A 260 -12.96 9.00 14.19
N PRO A 261 -13.33 7.71 14.28
CA PRO A 261 -12.95 6.89 15.43
C PRO A 261 -11.44 6.66 15.52
N LEU A 262 -10.70 6.63 14.38
CA LEU A 262 -9.25 6.52 14.37
C LEU A 262 -8.61 7.76 15.02
N ARG A 263 -8.99 8.95 14.59
CA ARG A 263 -8.49 10.21 15.19
C ARG A 263 -8.87 10.33 16.66
N ALA A 264 -10.06 9.88 17.05
CA ALA A 264 -10.47 9.83 18.45
C ALA A 264 -9.60 8.89 19.28
N ALA A 265 -9.33 7.68 18.78
CA ALA A 265 -8.49 6.69 19.44
C ALA A 265 -7.02 7.16 19.51
N LEU A 266 -6.53 7.81 18.46
CA LEU A 266 -5.16 8.31 18.41
C LEU A 266 -4.88 9.34 19.52
N ARG A 267 -5.86 10.19 19.87
CA ARG A 267 -5.74 11.11 21.04
C ARG A 267 -5.52 10.39 22.36
N THR A 268 -5.93 9.13 22.45
CA THR A 268 -5.73 8.30 23.65
C THR A 268 -4.35 7.63 23.63
N TYR A 269 -3.89 7.17 22.46
CA TYR A 269 -2.68 6.36 22.34
C TYR A 269 -1.41 7.19 22.06
N ALA A 270 -1.51 8.30 21.36
CA ALA A 270 -0.39 9.17 21.01
C ALA A 270 -0.19 10.26 22.10
N GLY A 271 0.23 9.85 23.29
CA GLY A 271 0.38 10.74 24.45
C GLY A 271 1.63 11.63 24.46
N LEU A 272 2.62 11.33 23.60
CA LEU A 272 3.88 12.10 23.54
C LEU A 272 3.65 13.49 22.94
N SER A 273 4.30 14.52 23.51
CA SER A 273 4.05 15.91 23.12
C SER A 273 4.40 16.21 21.66
N PHE A 274 5.41 15.57 21.10
CA PHE A 274 5.82 15.74 19.71
C PHE A 274 4.87 15.04 18.70
N LEU A 275 3.95 14.17 19.16
CA LEU A 275 2.93 13.54 18.31
C LEU A 275 1.60 14.32 18.29
N ARG A 276 1.49 15.48 18.98
CA ARG A 276 0.23 16.24 19.06
C ARG A 276 -0.23 16.74 17.68
N ASP A 277 0.71 17.08 16.82
CA ASP A 277 0.47 17.62 15.49
C ASP A 277 0.50 16.58 14.38
N LEU A 278 0.61 15.28 14.75
CA LEU A 278 0.59 14.17 13.80
C LEU A 278 -0.69 14.20 12.95
N GLN A 279 -0.54 14.40 11.66
CA GLN A 279 -1.65 14.44 10.72
C GLN A 279 -1.98 13.06 10.19
N VAL A 280 -3.27 12.69 10.22
CA VAL A 280 -3.77 11.45 9.58
C VAL A 280 -4.76 11.83 8.50
N LEU A 281 -4.38 11.59 7.25
CA LEU A 281 -5.08 12.03 6.04
C LEU A 281 -5.48 10.85 5.14
N PRO A 282 -6.60 10.94 4.42
CA PRO A 282 -6.90 10.01 3.35
C PRO A 282 -5.95 10.22 2.16
N ALA A 283 -5.59 9.14 1.47
CA ALA A 283 -4.80 9.17 0.26
C ALA A 283 -5.52 9.92 -0.87
N ALA A 284 -4.78 10.71 -1.64
CA ALA A 284 -5.31 11.55 -2.71
C ALA A 284 -5.17 10.91 -4.11
N LEU A 285 -4.12 10.12 -4.35
CA LEU A 285 -3.82 9.57 -5.68
C LEU A 285 -4.58 8.29 -6.01
N GLY A 286 -5.23 7.68 -5.02
CA GLY A 286 -6.03 6.49 -5.23
C GLY A 286 -5.25 5.34 -5.88
N GLY A 287 -5.72 4.87 -7.05
CA GLY A 287 -5.12 3.74 -7.76
C GLY A 287 -3.83 4.07 -8.53
N ASP A 288 -3.42 5.33 -8.57
CA ASP A 288 -2.24 5.80 -9.30
C ASP A 288 -1.01 5.98 -8.40
N ALA A 289 -1.21 5.92 -7.08
CA ALA A 289 -0.15 6.14 -6.09
C ALA A 289 1.06 5.21 -6.31
N GLY A 290 0.83 3.92 -6.63
CA GLY A 290 1.90 2.95 -6.91
C GLY A 290 2.74 3.34 -8.13
N LEU A 291 2.11 3.78 -9.23
CA LEU A 291 2.82 4.22 -10.44
C LEU A 291 3.60 5.52 -10.21
N VAL A 292 2.96 6.52 -9.61
CA VAL A 292 3.63 7.80 -9.29
C VAL A 292 4.81 7.57 -8.35
N GLY A 293 4.63 6.71 -7.35
CA GLY A 293 5.68 6.37 -6.39
C GLY A 293 6.80 5.52 -6.97
N ALA A 294 6.51 4.60 -7.88
CA ALA A 294 7.53 3.87 -8.61
C ALA A 294 8.41 4.82 -9.45
N ALA A 295 7.78 5.81 -10.10
CA ALA A 295 8.52 6.84 -10.80
C ALA A 295 9.35 7.71 -9.85
N ALA A 296 8.81 8.10 -8.69
CA ALA A 296 9.56 8.82 -7.66
C ALA A 296 10.79 8.03 -7.20
N LEU A 297 10.62 6.74 -6.93
CA LEU A 297 11.71 5.83 -6.54
C LEU A 297 12.82 5.75 -7.59
N ALA A 298 12.48 5.74 -8.87
CA ALA A 298 13.47 5.67 -9.96
C ALA A 298 14.32 6.94 -10.10
N ARG A 299 13.90 8.05 -9.48
CA ARG A 299 14.58 9.36 -9.49
C ARG A 299 15.43 9.60 -8.23
N ALA A 300 15.13 8.89 -7.14
CA ALA A 300 15.89 8.92 -5.90
C ALA A 300 17.22 8.14 -6.05
#